data_c324bc4e04b17e8fc4527b3f2e707225
#
_entry.id   c324bc4e04b17e8fc4527b3f2e707225
#
_cell.length_a   1.000
_cell.length_b   1.000
_cell.length_c   1.000
_cell.angle_alpha   90.00
_cell.angle_beta   90.00
_cell.angle_gamma   90.00
#
_symmetry.space_group_name_H-M   'P 1'
#
loop_
_entity.id
_entity.type
_entity.pdbx_description
1 polymer ?
#
loop_
_entity_poly.entity_id
_entity_poly.type
_entity_poly.pdbx_seq_one_letter_code
_entity_poly.pdbx_strand_id
1 'polypeptide(L)'
;MQPELLNYAAEVTPVQQDWPGDTALDRALAEALLGWGLRRLLHYTDRSTMAVSLEARVPFLDHRLVEFCFGLPYHTKIREDRSKWILREAMSDRLPAQIVERRDKKGFPTPVGRWLRESEDFVRDHLAPSMVGRRGLLREATVARLQREHFAGDRDHGWALWRLLNLELWYQAFVDGSGSPISAV
;
A
#
# COMPACT_ATOMS: atom_id res chain seq x y z
N MET A 1 3.22 -18.80 9.63
CA MET A 1 2.23 -19.34 8.68
C MET A 1 2.23 -20.84 8.80
N GLN A 2 1.09 -21.49 8.67
CA GLN A 2 0.99 -22.95 8.73
C GLN A 2 1.66 -23.56 7.49
N PRO A 3 2.25 -24.77 7.61
CA PRO A 3 2.99 -25.41 6.50
C PRO A 3 2.15 -25.57 5.23
N GLU A 4 0.88 -25.88 5.35
CA GLU A 4 -0.06 -26.06 4.24
C GLU A 4 -0.21 -24.79 3.41
N LEU A 5 -0.32 -23.62 4.06
CA LEU A 5 -0.38 -22.33 3.37
C LEU A 5 0.94 -21.98 2.67
N LEU A 6 2.06 -22.39 3.24
CA LEU A 6 3.37 -22.20 2.59
C LEU A 6 3.48 -23.06 1.33
N ASN A 7 3.01 -24.30 1.38
CA ASN A 7 2.98 -25.20 0.23
C ASN A 7 2.07 -24.63 -0.87
N TYR A 8 0.85 -24.22 -0.51
CA TYR A 8 -0.06 -23.58 -1.45
C TYR A 8 0.53 -22.32 -2.09
N ALA A 9 1.17 -21.48 -1.30
CA ALA A 9 1.83 -20.27 -1.81
C ALA A 9 3.01 -20.57 -2.75
N ALA A 10 3.70 -21.72 -2.52
CA ALA A 10 4.78 -22.17 -3.41
C ALA A 10 4.26 -22.76 -4.74
N GLU A 11 3.04 -23.30 -4.75
CA GLU A 11 2.38 -23.83 -5.94
C GLU A 11 1.80 -22.73 -6.84
N VAL A 12 1.51 -21.56 -6.25
CA VAL A 12 1.02 -20.40 -7.02
C VAL A 12 2.20 -19.77 -7.76
N THR A 13 2.38 -20.15 -9.00
CA THR A 13 3.34 -19.48 -9.88
C THR A 13 2.85 -18.04 -10.12
N PRO A 14 3.65 -17.02 -9.81
CA PRO A 14 3.29 -15.65 -10.17
C PRO A 14 3.08 -15.57 -11.67
N VAL A 15 1.92 -15.12 -12.10
CA VAL A 15 1.69 -14.84 -13.53
C VAL A 15 2.69 -13.74 -13.91
N GLN A 16 3.70 -14.11 -14.65
CA GLN A 16 4.64 -13.17 -15.23
C GLN A 16 3.89 -12.44 -16.34
N GLN A 17 3.45 -11.23 -16.05
CA GLN A 17 2.78 -10.37 -17.00
C GLN A 17 3.83 -9.59 -17.78
N ASP A 18 3.81 -9.74 -19.10
CA ASP A 18 4.67 -8.95 -19.98
C ASP A 18 4.03 -7.57 -20.20
N TRP A 19 4.71 -6.54 -19.72
CA TRP A 19 4.21 -5.17 -19.79
C TRP A 19 4.68 -4.50 -21.07
N PRO A 20 3.80 -3.77 -21.78
CA PRO A 20 4.16 -3.09 -23.02
C PRO A 20 5.23 -2.01 -22.78
N GLY A 21 6.15 -1.87 -23.72
CA GLY A 21 7.15 -0.80 -23.71
C GLY A 21 8.49 -1.22 -24.32
N ASP A 22 9.10 -0.29 -25.04
CA ASP A 22 10.37 -0.50 -25.74
C ASP A 22 11.57 -0.49 -24.77
N THR A 23 11.47 0.28 -23.70
CA THR A 23 12.52 0.41 -22.69
C THR A 23 12.10 -0.22 -21.35
N ALA A 24 13.08 -0.47 -20.49
CA ALA A 24 12.83 -0.91 -19.11
C ALA A 24 11.98 0.12 -18.34
N LEU A 25 12.16 1.42 -18.59
CA LEU A 25 11.35 2.48 -17.99
C LEU A 25 9.90 2.41 -18.47
N ASP A 26 9.67 2.21 -19.76
CA ASP A 26 8.31 2.16 -20.29
C ASP A 26 7.54 0.96 -19.73
N ARG A 27 8.19 -0.21 -19.64
CA ARG A 27 7.60 -1.40 -18.99
C ARG A 27 7.29 -1.15 -17.52
N ALA A 28 8.20 -0.52 -16.78
CA ALA A 28 7.96 -0.19 -15.37
C ALA A 28 6.82 0.83 -15.19
N LEU A 29 6.69 1.80 -16.09
CA LEU A 29 5.59 2.76 -16.08
C LEU A 29 4.26 2.10 -16.45
N ALA A 30 4.25 1.18 -17.42
CA ALA A 30 3.08 0.41 -17.79
C ALA A 30 2.62 -0.50 -16.63
N GLU A 31 3.55 -1.19 -15.97
CA GLU A 31 3.26 -1.96 -14.76
C GLU A 31 2.68 -1.08 -13.64
N ALA A 32 3.27 0.09 -13.40
CA ALA A 32 2.79 1.01 -12.37
C ALA A 32 1.38 1.53 -12.67
N LEU A 33 1.04 1.78 -13.93
CA LEU A 33 -0.26 2.29 -14.37
C LEU A 33 -1.32 1.19 -14.42
N LEU A 34 -1.03 0.09 -15.09
CA LEU A 34 -2.00 -0.97 -15.41
C LEU A 34 -2.05 -2.08 -14.37
N GLY A 35 -0.98 -2.22 -13.59
CA GLY A 35 -0.87 -3.22 -12.53
C GLY A 35 -1.61 -2.82 -11.25
N TRP A 36 -1.34 -3.56 -10.19
CA TRP A 36 -2.05 -3.41 -8.91
C TRP A 36 -1.71 -2.11 -8.15
N GLY A 37 -0.57 -1.48 -8.41
CA GLY A 37 -0.08 -0.34 -7.62
C GLY A 37 -1.02 0.85 -7.64
N LEU A 38 -1.23 1.44 -8.81
CA LEU A 38 -2.09 2.61 -8.98
C LEU A 38 -3.56 2.29 -8.75
N ARG A 39 -4.05 1.18 -9.29
CA ARG A 39 -5.46 0.75 -9.11
C ARG A 39 -5.84 0.64 -7.64
N ARG A 40 -4.96 0.07 -6.82
CA ARG A 40 -5.17 -0.03 -5.37
C ARG A 40 -5.20 1.35 -4.70
N LEU A 41 -4.30 2.26 -5.07
CA LEU A 41 -4.29 3.62 -4.53
C LEU A 41 -5.57 4.39 -4.88
N LEU A 42 -6.03 4.27 -6.12
CA LEU A 42 -7.29 4.86 -6.56
C LEU A 42 -8.48 4.31 -5.79
N HIS A 43 -8.54 2.99 -5.59
CA HIS A 43 -9.58 2.34 -4.82
C HIS A 43 -9.61 2.85 -3.36
N TYR A 44 -8.46 2.95 -2.70
CA TYR A 44 -8.41 3.47 -1.33
C TYR A 44 -8.81 4.95 -1.27
N THR A 45 -8.36 5.76 -2.23
CA THR A 45 -8.72 7.18 -2.28
C THR A 45 -10.23 7.32 -2.45
N ASP A 46 -10.81 6.63 -3.43
CA ASP A 46 -12.25 6.67 -3.69
C ASP A 46 -13.06 6.24 -2.45
N ARG A 47 -12.74 5.10 -1.85
CA ARG A 47 -13.46 4.59 -0.66
C ARG A 47 -13.34 5.54 0.52
N SER A 48 -12.16 6.09 0.77
CA SER A 48 -11.94 7.00 1.90
C SER A 48 -12.66 8.34 1.72
N THR A 49 -12.66 8.89 0.51
CA THR A 49 -13.34 10.17 0.25
C THR A 49 -14.85 10.00 0.14
N MET A 50 -15.33 8.93 -0.50
CA MET A 50 -16.76 8.63 -0.60
C MET A 50 -17.40 8.29 0.75
N ALA A 51 -16.64 7.79 1.73
CA ALA A 51 -17.13 7.60 3.09
C ALA A 51 -17.65 8.89 3.73
N VAL A 52 -17.17 10.05 3.27
CA VAL A 52 -17.62 11.38 3.70
C VAL A 52 -18.25 12.19 2.55
N SER A 53 -18.74 11.50 1.51
CA SER A 53 -19.43 12.08 0.34
C SER A 53 -18.59 13.08 -0.44
N LEU A 54 -17.27 12.91 -0.50
CA LEU A 54 -16.36 13.71 -1.30
C LEU A 54 -15.92 12.93 -2.54
N GLU A 55 -15.96 13.56 -3.69
CA GLU A 55 -15.45 12.99 -4.93
C GLU A 55 -13.98 13.40 -5.15
N ALA A 56 -13.09 12.43 -5.29
CA ALA A 56 -11.70 12.67 -5.64
C ALA A 56 -11.48 12.63 -7.15
N ARG A 57 -10.80 13.63 -7.69
CA ARG A 57 -10.42 13.71 -9.11
C ARG A 57 -8.92 13.56 -9.26
N VAL A 58 -8.49 12.90 -10.33
CA VAL A 58 -7.09 12.57 -10.60
C VAL A 58 -6.66 13.12 -11.99
N PRO A 59 -6.43 14.42 -12.11
CA PRO A 59 -6.19 15.07 -13.41
C PRO A 59 -4.97 14.53 -14.15
N PHE A 60 -3.97 14.01 -13.45
CA PHE A 60 -2.80 13.38 -14.07
C PHE A 60 -3.07 12.00 -14.69
N LEU A 61 -4.28 11.46 -14.51
CA LEU A 61 -4.72 10.23 -15.15
C LEU A 61 -5.70 10.45 -16.31
N ASP A 62 -5.83 11.68 -16.80
CA ASP A 62 -6.49 11.93 -18.07
C ASP A 62 -5.81 11.12 -19.18
N HIS A 63 -6.55 10.30 -19.89
CA HIS A 63 -6.01 9.36 -20.87
C HIS A 63 -5.15 10.06 -21.93
N ARG A 64 -5.54 11.26 -22.37
CA ARG A 64 -4.78 12.06 -23.36
C ARG A 64 -3.41 12.45 -22.82
N LEU A 65 -3.35 12.83 -21.53
CA LEU A 65 -2.08 13.16 -20.88
C LEU A 65 -1.22 11.91 -20.70
N VAL A 66 -1.83 10.80 -20.32
CA VAL A 66 -1.13 9.52 -20.16
C VAL A 66 -0.56 9.06 -21.49
N GLU A 67 -1.36 9.01 -22.55
CA GLU A 67 -0.94 8.63 -23.90
C GLU A 67 0.19 9.54 -24.42
N PHE A 68 0.04 10.84 -24.26
CA PHE A 68 1.09 11.80 -24.59
C PHE A 68 2.40 11.51 -23.84
N CYS A 69 2.33 11.31 -22.52
CA CYS A 69 3.50 11.02 -21.71
C CYS A 69 4.17 9.68 -22.07
N PHE A 70 3.38 8.66 -22.43
CA PHE A 70 3.94 7.40 -22.88
C PHE A 70 4.65 7.52 -24.24
N GLY A 71 4.14 8.34 -25.16
CA GLY A 71 4.78 8.62 -26.45
C GLY A 71 6.07 9.42 -26.37
N LEU A 72 6.41 10.00 -25.22
CA LEU A 72 7.62 10.79 -25.05
C LEU A 72 8.87 9.91 -24.88
N PRO A 73 10.03 10.32 -25.43
CA PRO A 73 11.31 9.64 -25.21
C PRO A 73 11.70 9.65 -23.71
N TYR A 74 12.45 8.63 -23.28
CA TYR A 74 12.80 8.45 -21.86
C TYR A 74 13.54 9.67 -21.25
N HIS A 75 14.40 10.35 -22.01
CA HIS A 75 15.18 11.49 -21.55
C HIS A 75 14.33 12.74 -21.25
N THR A 76 13.09 12.78 -21.70
CA THR A 76 12.11 13.82 -21.30
C THR A 76 11.39 13.45 -20.00
N LYS A 77 11.35 12.19 -19.65
CA LYS A 77 10.75 11.68 -18.41
C LYS A 77 11.75 11.73 -17.27
N ILE A 78 12.98 11.27 -17.51
CA ILE A 78 14.10 11.27 -16.56
C ILE A 78 15.32 11.83 -17.27
N ARG A 79 15.93 12.85 -16.68
CA ARG A 79 17.18 13.44 -17.18
C ARG A 79 18.16 13.53 -16.03
N GLU A 80 19.36 12.96 -16.25
CA GLU A 80 20.37 12.81 -15.21
C GLU A 80 19.78 12.08 -13.99
N ASP A 81 19.78 12.70 -12.82
CA ASP A 81 19.19 12.19 -11.57
C ASP A 81 17.78 12.76 -11.27
N ARG A 82 17.19 13.47 -12.22
CA ARG A 82 15.90 14.17 -12.04
C ARG A 82 14.75 13.43 -12.72
N SER A 83 13.84 12.92 -11.92
CA SER A 83 12.56 12.37 -12.40
C SER A 83 11.56 13.48 -12.73
N LYS A 84 10.55 13.17 -13.57
CA LYS A 84 9.48 14.08 -14.00
C LYS A 84 10.02 15.33 -14.71
N TRP A 85 11.08 15.18 -15.49
CA TRP A 85 11.79 16.31 -16.11
C TRP A 85 10.87 17.26 -16.86
N ILE A 86 10.07 16.73 -17.82
CA ILE A 86 9.15 17.55 -18.62
C ILE A 86 8.15 18.34 -17.77
N LEU A 87 7.65 17.74 -16.67
CA LEU A 87 6.73 18.41 -15.77
C LEU A 87 7.41 19.58 -15.04
N ARG A 88 8.67 19.40 -14.64
CA ARG A 88 9.44 20.45 -13.97
C ARG A 88 9.69 21.63 -14.92
N GLU A 89 10.05 21.35 -16.18
CA GLU A 89 10.22 22.38 -17.20
C GLU A 89 8.92 23.13 -17.47
N ALA A 90 7.82 22.39 -17.67
CA ALA A 90 6.50 22.98 -17.95
C ALA A 90 5.95 23.83 -16.79
N MET A 91 6.46 23.63 -15.58
CA MET A 91 6.01 24.33 -14.37
C MET A 91 7.02 25.32 -13.82
N SER A 92 8.16 25.50 -14.49
CA SER A 92 9.28 26.32 -14.01
C SER A 92 8.94 27.80 -13.81
N ASP A 93 8.03 28.33 -14.61
CA ASP A 93 7.53 29.70 -14.53
C ASP A 93 6.31 29.85 -13.60
N ARG A 94 5.74 28.75 -13.13
CA ARG A 94 4.46 28.72 -12.37
C ARG A 94 4.63 28.31 -10.92
N LEU A 95 5.69 27.62 -10.60
CA LEU A 95 5.97 27.13 -9.25
C LEU A 95 7.27 27.75 -8.71
N PRO A 96 7.35 27.96 -7.39
CA PRO A 96 8.59 28.38 -6.75
C PRO A 96 9.74 27.41 -7.05
N ALA A 97 10.95 27.92 -7.28
CA ALA A 97 12.14 27.12 -7.59
C ALA A 97 12.38 25.98 -6.59
N GLN A 98 12.14 26.23 -5.30
CA GLN A 98 12.24 25.21 -4.24
C GLN A 98 11.36 23.98 -4.49
N ILE A 99 10.21 24.14 -5.15
CA ILE A 99 9.30 23.05 -5.51
C ILE A 99 9.74 22.37 -6.80
N VAL A 100 10.10 23.16 -7.81
CA VAL A 100 10.57 22.65 -9.11
C VAL A 100 11.85 21.84 -8.95
N GLU A 101 12.79 22.29 -8.12
CA GLU A 101 14.08 21.65 -7.94
C GLU A 101 14.10 20.55 -6.87
N ARG A 102 13.00 20.37 -6.16
CA ARG A 102 12.91 19.39 -5.08
C ARG A 102 13.23 17.97 -5.57
N ARG A 103 14.19 17.31 -4.90
CA ARG A 103 14.64 15.95 -5.25
C ARG A 103 14.02 14.87 -4.37
N ASP A 104 13.73 15.20 -3.09
CA ASP A 104 13.16 14.26 -2.14
C ASP A 104 11.69 13.93 -2.48
N LYS A 105 11.38 12.64 -2.51
CA LYS A 105 10.00 12.17 -2.58
C LYS A 105 9.51 11.94 -1.15
N LYS A 106 8.66 12.84 -0.65
CA LYS A 106 7.91 12.59 0.58
C LYS A 106 6.52 12.11 0.21
N GLY A 107 6.21 10.88 0.60
CA GLY A 107 4.84 10.35 0.58
C GLY A 107 4.08 10.81 1.82
N PHE A 108 2.99 10.13 2.12
CA PHE A 108 2.27 10.26 3.38
C PHE A 108 2.73 9.13 4.31
N PRO A 109 3.77 9.35 5.15
CA PRO A 109 4.24 8.32 6.06
C PRO A 109 3.17 8.06 7.10
N THR A 110 2.66 6.85 7.12
CA THR A 110 1.69 6.40 8.13
C THR A 110 2.46 5.83 9.31
N PRO A 111 2.38 6.40 10.50
CA PRO A 111 3.12 5.95 11.67
C PRO A 111 2.47 4.73 12.32
N VAL A 112 2.27 3.66 11.53
CA VAL A 112 1.54 2.45 11.93
C VAL A 112 2.10 1.85 13.22
N GLY A 113 3.43 1.76 13.33
CA GLY A 113 4.04 1.20 14.53
C GLY A 113 3.69 1.98 15.79
N ARG A 114 3.65 3.33 15.72
CA ARG A 114 3.23 4.17 16.84
C ARG A 114 1.76 3.98 17.18
N TRP A 115 0.88 4.02 16.18
CA TRP A 115 -0.55 3.86 16.39
C TRP A 115 -0.90 2.52 17.05
N LEU A 116 -0.24 1.43 16.61
CA LEU A 116 -0.47 0.13 17.24
C LEU A 116 0.02 0.07 18.68
N ARG A 117 1.13 0.77 19.03
CA ARG A 117 1.57 0.88 20.44
C ARG A 117 0.57 1.69 21.27
N GLU A 118 0.02 2.77 20.73
CA GLU A 118 -1.01 3.58 21.38
C GLU A 118 -2.34 2.81 21.55
N SER A 119 -2.54 1.73 20.78
CA SER A 119 -3.72 0.87 20.81
C SER A 119 -3.37 -0.58 21.21
N GLU A 120 -2.42 -0.76 22.11
CA GLU A 120 -1.86 -2.08 22.47
C GLU A 120 -2.95 -3.07 22.90
N ASP A 121 -3.87 -2.68 23.78
CA ASP A 121 -4.93 -3.56 24.28
C ASP A 121 -5.82 -4.05 23.14
N PHE A 122 -6.23 -3.16 22.25
CA PHE A 122 -7.03 -3.51 21.09
C PHE A 122 -6.32 -4.55 20.19
N VAL A 123 -5.02 -4.37 19.97
CA VAL A 123 -4.23 -5.32 19.15
C VAL A 123 -4.09 -6.66 19.86
N ARG A 124 -3.85 -6.66 21.17
CA ARG A 124 -3.72 -7.88 21.97
C ARG A 124 -5.00 -8.68 22.04
N ASP A 125 -6.15 -8.02 22.17
CA ASP A 125 -7.45 -8.65 22.22
C ASP A 125 -7.78 -9.36 20.90
N HIS A 126 -7.58 -8.69 19.76
CA HIS A 126 -7.89 -9.25 18.44
C HIS A 126 -6.87 -10.28 17.96
N LEU A 127 -5.62 -10.19 18.40
CA LEU A 127 -4.56 -11.14 18.08
C LEU A 127 -4.19 -12.04 19.29
N ALA A 128 -5.15 -12.26 20.20
CA ALA A 128 -4.97 -13.19 21.32
C ALA A 128 -4.67 -14.63 20.82
N PRO A 129 -3.91 -15.43 21.57
CA PRO A 129 -3.58 -16.80 21.17
C PRO A 129 -4.82 -17.65 20.84
N SER A 130 -5.90 -17.49 21.60
CA SER A 130 -7.19 -18.17 21.36
C SER A 130 -7.83 -17.79 20.01
N MET A 131 -7.69 -16.56 19.57
CA MET A 131 -8.19 -16.10 18.27
C MET A 131 -7.33 -16.62 17.13
N VAL A 132 -6.02 -16.47 17.27
CA VAL A 132 -5.03 -16.95 16.30
C VAL A 132 -5.11 -18.47 16.12
N GLY A 133 -5.21 -19.22 17.23
CA GLY A 133 -5.32 -20.67 17.23
C GLY A 133 -6.59 -21.15 16.55
N ARG A 134 -7.73 -20.52 16.83
CA ARG A 134 -9.02 -20.86 16.22
C ARG A 134 -9.01 -20.75 14.70
N ARG A 135 -8.26 -19.77 14.14
CA ARG A 135 -8.14 -19.62 12.69
C ARG A 135 -7.29 -20.71 12.04
N GLY A 136 -6.33 -21.26 12.76
CA GLY A 136 -5.40 -22.27 12.22
C GLY A 136 -4.47 -21.79 11.11
N LEU A 137 -4.46 -20.50 10.79
CA LEU A 137 -3.69 -19.91 9.67
C LEU A 137 -2.27 -19.52 10.08
N LEU A 138 -2.09 -19.14 11.32
CA LEU A 138 -0.87 -18.54 11.85
C LEU A 138 -0.33 -19.37 13.03
N ARG A 139 0.96 -19.28 13.24
CA ARG A 139 1.59 -19.88 14.45
C ARG A 139 1.45 -18.90 15.61
N GLU A 140 0.74 -19.29 16.66
CA GLU A 140 0.51 -18.48 17.86
C GLU A 140 1.81 -17.93 18.45
N ALA A 141 2.83 -18.78 18.59
CA ALA A 141 4.13 -18.38 19.12
C ALA A 141 4.80 -17.26 18.29
N THR A 142 4.59 -17.26 16.96
CA THR A 142 5.13 -16.21 16.09
C THR A 142 4.39 -14.89 16.31
N VAL A 143 3.07 -14.93 16.39
CA VAL A 143 2.25 -13.72 16.62
C VAL A 143 2.57 -13.14 18.01
N ALA A 144 2.63 -13.98 19.04
CA ALA A 144 2.99 -13.56 20.39
C ALA A 144 4.40 -12.93 20.47
N ARG A 145 5.38 -13.48 19.73
CA ARG A 145 6.72 -12.89 19.64
C ARG A 145 6.69 -11.52 18.98
N LEU A 146 6.00 -11.36 17.85
CA LEU A 146 5.88 -10.08 17.14
C LEU A 146 5.27 -9.00 18.05
N GLN A 147 4.19 -9.34 18.78
CA GLN A 147 3.57 -8.44 19.73
C GLN A 147 4.54 -8.05 20.85
N ARG A 148 5.17 -9.03 21.50
CA ARG A 148 6.10 -8.77 22.60
C ARG A 148 7.23 -7.83 22.18
N GLU A 149 7.93 -8.15 21.08
CA GLU A 149 9.05 -7.33 20.57
C GLU A 149 8.60 -5.92 20.16
N HIS A 150 7.41 -5.79 19.57
CA HIS A 150 6.87 -4.49 19.12
C HIS A 150 6.49 -3.59 20.28
N PHE A 151 5.76 -4.11 21.27
CA PHE A 151 5.26 -3.35 22.40
C PHE A 151 6.37 -3.07 23.44
N ALA A 152 7.35 -3.95 23.58
CA ALA A 152 8.53 -3.66 24.36
C ALA A 152 9.46 -2.59 23.74
N GLY A 153 9.25 -2.29 22.45
CA GLY A 153 10.11 -1.34 21.73
C GLY A 153 11.41 -1.94 21.19
N ASP A 154 11.62 -3.25 21.38
CA ASP A 154 12.83 -3.97 20.94
C ASP A 154 12.96 -3.96 19.41
N ARG A 155 11.82 -4.08 18.72
CA ARG A 155 11.77 -4.10 17.26
C ARG A 155 10.44 -3.60 16.74
N ASP A 156 10.45 -2.79 15.68
CA ASP A 156 9.21 -2.34 15.05
C ASP A 156 8.65 -3.43 14.11
N HIS A 157 7.54 -4.02 14.52
CA HIS A 157 6.75 -4.97 13.74
C HIS A 157 5.40 -4.38 13.30
N GLY A 158 5.24 -3.07 13.32
CA GLY A 158 3.97 -2.39 13.07
C GLY A 158 3.27 -2.86 11.80
N TRP A 159 3.95 -2.91 10.67
CA TRP A 159 3.34 -3.37 9.41
C TRP A 159 2.96 -4.85 9.40
N ALA A 160 3.71 -5.70 10.11
CA ALA A 160 3.34 -7.11 10.24
C ALA A 160 2.07 -7.26 11.08
N LEU A 161 2.05 -6.65 12.26
CA LEU A 161 0.88 -6.67 13.16
C LEU A 161 -0.35 -6.02 12.50
N TRP A 162 -0.19 -4.92 11.78
CA TRP A 162 -1.26 -4.29 11.01
C TRP A 162 -1.92 -5.24 10.01
N ARG A 163 -1.12 -6.01 9.27
CA ARG A 163 -1.65 -6.98 8.30
C ARG A 163 -2.40 -8.12 9.00
N LEU A 164 -1.87 -8.61 10.11
CA LEU A 164 -2.51 -9.69 10.88
C LEU A 164 -3.83 -9.19 11.50
N LEU A 165 -3.83 -7.99 12.06
CA LEU A 165 -5.03 -7.36 12.62
C LEU A 165 -6.11 -7.16 11.55
N ASN A 166 -5.75 -6.63 10.38
CA ASN A 166 -6.72 -6.48 9.28
C ASN A 166 -7.28 -7.83 8.82
N LEU A 167 -6.45 -8.87 8.76
CA LEU A 167 -6.90 -10.21 8.43
C LEU A 167 -7.92 -10.72 9.45
N GLU A 168 -7.66 -10.57 10.74
CA GLU A 168 -8.57 -11.01 11.80
C GLU A 168 -9.88 -10.21 11.79
N LEU A 169 -9.81 -8.89 11.67
CA LEU A 169 -11.00 -8.04 11.57
C LEU A 169 -11.85 -8.39 10.34
N TRP A 170 -11.21 -8.71 9.23
CA TRP A 170 -11.90 -9.17 8.03
C TRP A 170 -12.63 -10.49 8.28
N TYR A 171 -11.97 -11.46 8.94
CA TYR A 171 -12.63 -12.72 9.31
C TYR A 171 -13.84 -12.51 10.21
N GLN A 172 -13.72 -11.66 11.22
CA GLN A 172 -14.83 -11.33 12.11
C GLN A 172 -16.00 -10.70 11.34
N ALA A 173 -15.71 -9.77 10.43
CA ALA A 173 -16.74 -9.06 9.68
C ALA A 173 -17.45 -9.93 8.64
N PHE A 174 -16.71 -10.78 7.92
CA PHE A 174 -17.23 -11.43 6.71
C PHE A 174 -17.39 -12.96 6.82
N VAL A 175 -16.71 -13.60 7.76
CA VAL A 175 -16.74 -15.06 7.90
C VAL A 175 -17.49 -15.47 9.14
N ASP A 176 -17.24 -14.84 10.29
CA ASP A 176 -17.88 -15.20 11.55
C ASP A 176 -19.31 -14.66 11.67
N GLY A 177 -19.70 -13.72 10.82
CA GLY A 177 -21.00 -13.08 10.88
C GLY A 177 -21.23 -12.23 12.14
N SER A 178 -20.17 -11.99 12.93
CA SER A 178 -20.21 -11.18 14.15
C SER A 178 -20.16 -9.67 13.86
N GLY A 179 -20.20 -9.30 12.57
CA GLY A 179 -20.03 -7.94 12.11
C GLY A 179 -21.19 -7.02 12.48
N SER A 180 -21.14 -6.45 13.63
CA SER A 180 -21.57 -5.04 13.72
C SER A 180 -20.68 -4.25 12.77
N PRO A 181 -21.24 -3.40 11.90
CA PRO A 181 -20.41 -2.52 11.10
C PRO A 181 -19.47 -1.81 12.08
N ILE A 182 -18.16 -1.83 11.78
CA ILE A 182 -17.17 -1.09 12.56
C ILE A 182 -17.70 0.33 12.63
N SER A 183 -18.21 0.71 13.79
CA SER A 183 -18.67 2.08 14.01
C SER A 183 -17.46 2.94 13.76
N ALA A 184 -17.48 3.68 12.65
CA ALA A 184 -16.46 4.65 12.34
C ALA A 184 -16.48 5.68 13.49
N VAL A 185 -15.43 5.66 14.30
CA VAL A 185 -15.13 6.69 15.30
C VAL A 185 -14.57 7.90 14.57
#